data_49f5bbe7d0424164e674b75bb91710c6
#
_entry.id   49f5bbe7d0424164e674b75bb91710c6
#
_cell.length_a   1.000
_cell.length_b   1.000
_cell.length_c   1.000
_cell.angle_alpha   90.00
_cell.angle_beta   90.00
_cell.angle_gamma   90.00
#
_symmetry.space_group_name_H-M   'P 1'
#
loop_
_entity.id
_entity.type
_entity.pdbx_description
1 polymer ?
#
loop_
_entity_poly.entity_id
_entity_poly.type
_entity_poly.pdbx_seq_one_letter_code
_entity_poly.pdbx_strand_id
1 'polypeptide(L)'
;MIQARNKLSQEELSEAKKLINCCQAYDGTYRDPYLSNMLNFNPDMPAFFLYYEKGELVGLLTVYADDQDVEVAILVHPNHRRQGIARALYRSFEKETASYPIESVTF
;
A
#
# COMPACT_ATOMS: atom_id res chain seq x y z
N MET A 1 -13.42 -3.26 2.02
CA MET A 1 -12.83 -3.51 3.35
C MET A 1 -11.32 -3.32 3.29
N ILE A 2 -10.78 -2.54 4.22
CA ILE A 2 -9.34 -2.25 4.27
C ILE A 2 -8.72 -3.03 5.42
N GLN A 3 -7.58 -3.67 5.15
CA GLN A 3 -6.79 -4.34 6.17
C GLN A 3 -5.40 -3.71 6.23
N ALA A 4 -4.97 -3.33 7.44
CA ALA A 4 -3.65 -2.78 7.68
C ALA A 4 -2.71 -3.89 8.16
N ARG A 5 -1.49 -3.95 7.62
CA ARG A 5 -0.48 -4.95 7.96
C ARG A 5 0.90 -4.31 8.10
N ASN A 6 1.67 -4.77 9.06
CA ASN A 6 3.08 -4.39 9.13
C ASN A 6 3.95 -5.31 8.26
N LYS A 7 3.47 -6.51 7.96
CA LYS A 7 4.15 -7.48 7.11
C LYS A 7 3.11 -8.28 6.33
N LEU A 8 3.38 -8.56 5.06
CA LEU A 8 2.49 -9.35 4.23
C LEU A 8 2.76 -10.85 4.42
N SER A 9 1.69 -11.64 4.49
CA SER A 9 1.79 -13.09 4.40
C SER A 9 2.17 -13.49 2.97
N GLN A 10 2.53 -14.77 2.76
CA GLN A 10 2.84 -15.25 1.42
C GLN A 10 1.66 -15.13 0.47
N GLU A 11 0.46 -15.40 0.97
CA GLU A 11 -0.76 -15.26 0.19
C GLU A 11 -1.02 -13.81 -0.17
N GLU A 12 -0.91 -12.91 0.80
CA GLU A 12 -1.08 -11.48 0.57
C GLU A 12 -0.02 -10.93 -0.38
N LEU A 13 1.21 -11.41 -0.27
CA LEU A 13 2.30 -11.01 -1.17
C LEU A 13 2.01 -11.44 -2.61
N SER A 14 1.49 -12.65 -2.79
CA SER A 14 1.08 -13.15 -4.11
C SER A 14 -0.03 -12.30 -4.72
N GLU A 15 -1.05 -11.97 -3.91
CA GLU A 15 -2.15 -11.10 -4.35
C GLU A 15 -1.65 -9.71 -4.72
N ALA A 16 -0.74 -9.15 -3.92
CA ALA A 16 -0.15 -7.84 -4.18
C ALA A 16 0.64 -7.83 -5.49
N LYS A 17 1.46 -8.85 -5.74
CA LYS A 17 2.22 -8.96 -6.99
C LYS A 17 1.31 -9.06 -8.21
N LYS A 18 0.22 -9.79 -8.09
CA LYS A 18 -0.77 -9.91 -9.16
C LYS A 18 -1.40 -8.56 -9.48
N LEU A 19 -1.78 -7.80 -8.45
CA LEU A 19 -2.33 -6.45 -8.63
C LEU A 19 -1.31 -5.50 -9.26
N ILE A 20 -0.07 -5.53 -8.79
CA ILE A 20 1.01 -4.71 -9.33
C ILE A 20 1.19 -4.99 -10.82
N ASN A 21 1.27 -6.26 -11.20
CA ASN A 21 1.43 -6.64 -12.61
C ASN A 21 0.27 -6.15 -13.46
N CYS A 22 -0.95 -6.24 -12.96
CA CYS A 22 -2.13 -5.76 -13.65
C CYS A 22 -2.09 -4.26 -13.88
N CYS A 23 -1.72 -3.50 -12.86
CA CYS A 23 -1.60 -2.04 -12.94
C CYS A 23 -0.48 -1.62 -13.89
N GLN A 24 0.68 -2.28 -13.81
CA GLN A 24 1.82 -1.98 -14.69
C GLN A 24 1.48 -2.24 -16.16
N ALA A 25 0.82 -3.36 -16.44
CA ALA A 25 0.42 -3.69 -17.81
C ALA A 25 -0.57 -2.66 -18.36
N TYR A 26 -1.52 -2.22 -17.55
CA TYR A 26 -2.52 -1.24 -17.98
C TYR A 26 -1.93 0.15 -18.15
N ASP A 27 -1.10 0.59 -17.21
CA ASP A 27 -0.54 1.94 -17.18
C ASP A 27 0.76 2.09 -17.98
N GLY A 28 1.37 0.98 -18.38
CA GLY A 28 2.66 0.99 -19.07
C GLY A 28 3.82 1.42 -18.18
N THR A 29 3.72 1.13 -16.87
CA THR A 29 4.75 1.46 -15.89
C THR A 29 5.56 0.23 -15.50
N TYR A 30 6.76 0.46 -14.94
CA TYR A 30 7.68 -0.63 -14.58
C TYR A 30 8.21 -0.50 -13.15
N ARG A 31 7.75 0.50 -12.40
CA ARG A 31 8.21 0.72 -11.04
C ARG A 31 7.48 -0.23 -10.08
N ASP A 32 8.24 -0.95 -9.26
CA ASP A 32 7.70 -1.85 -8.26
C ASP A 32 7.59 -1.16 -6.89
N PRO A 33 6.43 -1.24 -6.23
CA PRO A 33 6.30 -0.80 -4.86
C PRO A 33 7.16 -1.66 -3.92
N TYR A 34 7.59 -1.08 -2.82
CA TYR A 34 8.35 -1.79 -1.81
C TYR A 34 7.43 -2.71 -1.00
N LEU A 35 7.66 -4.03 -1.09
CA LEU A 35 6.82 -5.05 -0.46
C LEU A 35 7.45 -5.68 0.80
N SER A 36 8.35 -4.96 1.46
CA SER A 36 8.98 -5.39 2.70
C SER A 36 8.94 -4.27 3.73
N ASN A 37 9.13 -4.60 5.00
CA ASN A 37 9.28 -3.59 6.05
C ASN A 37 10.68 -3.59 6.68
N MET A 38 11.63 -4.31 6.07
CA MET A 38 12.97 -4.52 6.65
C MET A 38 13.74 -3.20 6.82
N LEU A 39 13.53 -2.24 5.91
CA LEU A 39 14.23 -0.96 5.95
C LEU A 39 13.41 0.15 6.60
N ASN A 40 12.20 -0.15 7.08
CA ASN A 40 11.40 0.84 7.78
C ASN A 40 11.97 1.08 9.18
N PHE A 41 11.93 2.34 9.62
CA PHE A 41 12.49 2.72 10.91
C PHE A 41 11.79 2.02 12.08
N ASN A 42 10.54 1.62 11.89
CA ASN A 42 9.77 0.87 12.88
C ASN A 42 9.04 -0.29 12.18
N PRO A 43 9.50 -1.54 12.37
CA PRO A 43 8.86 -2.68 11.72
C PRO A 43 7.47 -3.02 12.26
N ASP A 44 7.07 -2.44 13.39
CA ASP A 44 5.73 -2.63 13.94
C ASP A 44 4.71 -1.67 13.33
N MET A 45 5.18 -0.61 12.65
CA MET A 45 4.29 0.34 12.00
C MET A 45 3.59 -0.32 10.82
N PRO A 46 2.25 -0.13 10.66
CA PRO A 46 1.56 -0.61 9.47
C PRO A 46 2.20 -0.03 8.21
N ALA A 47 2.60 -0.91 7.29
CA ALA A 47 3.31 -0.54 6.06
C ALA A 47 2.56 -0.95 4.81
N PHE A 48 1.49 -1.72 4.95
CA PHE A 48 0.70 -2.23 3.84
C PHE A 48 -0.77 -2.09 4.16
N PHE A 49 -1.51 -1.49 3.24
CA PHE A 49 -2.95 -1.29 3.37
C PHE A 49 -3.61 -1.92 2.16
N LEU A 50 -4.44 -2.94 2.41
CA LEU A 50 -5.03 -3.77 1.37
C LEU A 50 -6.53 -3.50 1.32
N TYR A 51 -7.03 -3.15 0.15
CA TYR A 51 -8.46 -2.92 -0.06
C TYR A 51 -9.04 -4.11 -0.82
N TYR A 52 -9.92 -4.84 -0.14
CA TYR A 52 -10.59 -6.00 -0.71
C TYR A 52 -12.03 -5.67 -1.09
N GLU A 53 -12.46 -6.17 -2.23
CA GLU A 53 -13.84 -6.09 -2.67
C GLU A 53 -14.26 -7.45 -3.19
N LYS A 54 -15.30 -8.04 -2.60
CA LYS A 54 -15.80 -9.39 -2.93
C LYS A 54 -14.68 -10.45 -2.88
N GLY A 55 -13.78 -10.34 -1.92
CA GLY A 55 -12.69 -11.29 -1.74
C GLY A 55 -11.49 -11.09 -2.66
N GLU A 56 -11.50 -10.06 -3.51
CA GLU A 56 -10.40 -9.74 -4.42
C GLU A 56 -9.66 -8.50 -3.95
N LEU A 57 -8.32 -8.55 -4.01
CA LEU A 57 -7.49 -7.38 -3.72
C LEU A 57 -7.54 -6.43 -4.91
N VAL A 58 -8.16 -5.27 -4.72
CA VAL A 58 -8.33 -4.28 -5.78
C VAL A 58 -7.59 -2.96 -5.52
N GLY A 59 -7.07 -2.78 -4.32
CA GLY A 59 -6.28 -1.60 -3.98
C GLY A 59 -5.17 -1.93 -3.01
N LEU A 60 -4.04 -1.24 -3.14
CA LEU A 60 -2.86 -1.45 -2.30
C LEU A 60 -2.17 -0.12 -2.05
N LEU A 61 -1.87 0.17 -0.79
CA LEU A 61 -0.99 1.27 -0.40
C LEU A 61 0.22 0.66 0.30
N THR A 62 1.42 1.03 -0.13
CA THR A 62 2.66 0.58 0.47
C THR A 62 3.43 1.75 1.06
N VAL A 63 4.16 1.50 2.14
CA VAL A 63 4.93 2.51 2.86
C VAL A 63 6.38 2.08 2.92
N TYR A 64 7.27 2.96 2.48
CA TYR A 64 8.71 2.84 2.69
C TYR A 64 9.14 3.98 3.61
N ALA A 65 9.59 3.65 4.81
CA ALA A 65 9.90 4.62 5.86
C ALA A 65 11.25 4.30 6.50
N ASP A 66 12.33 4.64 5.81
CA ASP A 66 13.68 4.42 6.33
C ASP A 66 14.08 5.48 7.37
N ASP A 67 13.35 6.57 7.46
CA ASP A 67 13.48 7.64 8.42
C ASP A 67 12.09 8.25 8.65
N GLN A 68 12.04 9.47 9.16
CA GLN A 68 10.77 10.20 9.38
C GLN A 68 10.14 10.68 8.07
N ASP A 69 10.90 10.66 6.98
CA ASP A 69 10.40 10.92 5.64
C ASP A 69 9.91 9.62 5.03
N VAL A 70 8.67 9.60 4.58
CA VAL A 70 7.97 8.40 4.16
C VAL A 70 7.59 8.48 2.68
N GLU A 71 7.90 7.42 1.94
CA GLU A 71 7.40 7.24 0.58
C GLU A 71 6.19 6.32 0.58
N VAL A 72 5.14 6.76 -0.09
CA VAL A 72 3.88 6.02 -0.21
C VAL A 72 3.60 5.74 -1.67
N ALA A 73 3.27 4.50 -1.99
CA ALA A 73 2.79 4.11 -3.31
C ALA A 73 1.36 3.59 -3.19
N ILE A 74 0.49 4.03 -4.07
CA ILE A 74 -0.91 3.61 -4.09
C ILE A 74 -1.25 3.06 -5.47
N LEU A 75 -1.83 1.85 -5.49
CA LEU A 75 -2.27 1.20 -6.71
C LEU A 75 -3.73 0.81 -6.58
N VAL A 76 -4.49 1.04 -7.64
CA VAL A 76 -5.90 0.63 -7.71
C VAL A 76 -6.10 -0.12 -9.02
N HIS A 77 -6.74 -1.29 -8.94
CA HIS A 77 -7.07 -2.10 -10.12
C HIS A 77 -7.78 -1.23 -11.17
N PRO A 78 -7.39 -1.33 -12.45
CA PRO A 78 -7.96 -0.47 -13.50
C PRO A 78 -9.49 -0.46 -13.55
N ASN A 79 -10.13 -1.59 -13.27
CA ASN A 79 -11.59 -1.72 -13.30
C ASN A 79 -12.29 -1.13 -12.08
N HIS A 80 -11.53 -0.69 -11.08
CA HIS A 80 -12.05 -0.18 -9.80
C HIS A 80 -11.65 1.26 -9.53
N ARG A 81 -11.14 1.97 -10.53
CA ARG A 81 -10.72 3.37 -10.38
C ARG A 81 -11.92 4.31 -10.32
N ARG A 82 -11.69 5.51 -9.77
CA ARG A 82 -12.71 6.56 -9.61
C ARG A 82 -13.82 6.19 -8.64
N GLN A 83 -13.55 5.27 -7.71
CA GLN A 83 -14.50 4.86 -6.68
C GLN A 83 -14.08 5.32 -5.29
N GLY A 84 -13.05 6.16 -5.18
CA GLY A 84 -12.55 6.64 -3.90
C GLY A 84 -11.67 5.66 -3.13
N ILE A 85 -11.20 4.58 -3.78
CA ILE A 85 -10.37 3.55 -3.12
C ILE A 85 -9.02 4.12 -2.70
N ALA A 86 -8.35 4.87 -3.57
CA ALA A 86 -7.06 5.49 -3.24
C ALA A 86 -7.19 6.44 -2.04
N ARG A 87 -8.25 7.24 -2.01
CA ARG A 87 -8.52 8.15 -0.90
C ARG A 87 -8.77 7.40 0.40
N ALA A 88 -9.55 6.34 0.34
CA ALA A 88 -9.85 5.51 1.51
C ALA A 88 -8.58 4.86 2.06
N LEU A 89 -7.71 4.36 1.19
CA LEU A 89 -6.42 3.79 1.57
C LEU A 89 -5.52 4.84 2.24
N TYR A 90 -5.44 6.03 1.67
CA TYR A 90 -4.61 7.09 2.24
C TYR A 90 -5.13 7.55 3.61
N ARG A 91 -6.44 7.67 3.78
CA ARG A 91 -7.04 8.01 5.07
C ARG A 91 -6.77 6.94 6.12
N SER A 92 -6.83 5.67 5.74
CA SER A 92 -6.48 4.57 6.63
C SER A 92 -5.01 4.63 7.04
N PHE A 93 -4.12 4.93 6.10
CA PHE A 93 -2.70 5.14 6.37
C PHE A 93 -2.49 6.27 7.39
N GLU A 94 -3.11 7.42 7.19
CA GLU A 94 -2.99 8.54 8.12
C GLU A 94 -3.46 8.17 9.52
N LYS A 95 -4.59 7.50 9.62
CA LYS A 95 -5.18 7.09 10.90
C LYS A 95 -4.29 6.08 11.64
N GLU A 96 -3.82 5.06 10.93
CA GLU A 96 -3.06 3.97 11.53
C GLU A 96 -1.63 4.35 11.87
N THR A 97 -1.10 5.41 11.25
CA THR A 97 0.26 5.87 11.50
C THR A 97 0.32 7.17 12.31
N ALA A 98 -0.79 7.66 12.81
CA ALA A 98 -0.88 8.95 13.52
C ALA A 98 0.02 9.01 14.77
N SER A 99 0.29 7.89 15.42
CA SER A 99 1.13 7.82 16.62
C SER A 99 2.63 7.66 16.31
N TYR A 100 3.01 7.55 15.05
CA TYR A 100 4.41 7.38 14.63
C TYR A 100 5.01 8.71 14.20
N PRO A 101 6.33 8.92 14.40
CA PRO A 101 6.98 10.21 14.11
C PRO A 101 7.26 10.39 12.62
N ILE A 102 6.24 10.64 11.83
CA ILE A 102 6.35 10.90 10.40
C ILE A 102 6.36 12.41 10.20
N GLU A 103 7.40 12.95 9.55
CA GLU A 103 7.54 14.39 9.29
C GLU A 103 7.07 14.77 7.88
N SER A 104 7.30 13.91 6.88
CA SER A 104 6.85 14.19 5.53
C SER A 104 6.43 12.91 4.81
N VAL A 105 5.52 13.05 3.84
CA VAL A 105 5.03 11.96 3.00
C VAL A 105 5.23 12.35 1.55
N THR A 106 5.87 11.47 0.78
CA THR A 106 6.12 11.64 -0.65
C THR A 106 5.46 10.49 -1.42
N PHE A 107 4.86 10.84 -2.53
CA PHE A 107 4.26 9.85 -3.43
C PHE A 107 5.15 9.52 -4.61
#